data_569c88038f10b6502ea910e1b0a51f86
#
_entry.id   569c88038f10b6502ea910e1b0a51f86
#
_cell.length_a   1.000
_cell.length_b   1.000
_cell.length_c   1.000
_cell.angle_alpha   90.00
_cell.angle_beta   90.00
_cell.angle_gamma   90.00
#
_symmetry.space_group_name_H-M   'P 1'
#
loop_
_entity.id
_entity.type
_entity.pdbx_description
1 polymer ?
#
loop_
_entity_poly.entity_id
_entity_poly.type
_entity_poly.pdbx_seq_one_letter_code
_entity_poly.pdbx_strand_id
1 'polypeptide(L)'
;MSMWPRSRVRIPEQTVLVARAAFPNGSVAMSARDHLGEVFTDEQFAAAFGVRGAPAESPGALALVTALQFTENLTDRQAAQMVARAIDWKYALGLELTDPGFDASVLSKFRTRLVEHSLEEQVFTRMLTVLAGEGLIGAGGRQRTDSTHVISAVRDLNRLELAGESVRACLEALSVAAPDWLTEVIDVAEWAHRYGPRIDSWRLPTSQAKKDRLAQIYGTDAVALLRAAFAAEAPTWLAEISAVQTLRVMLVQNYLITTDSRGREVIRRRETDTDGLPPAKFRITSPYDTDTRWAAKGDDLFWNGYKVHLTETCDHDDEPDTTTSDDDASRPAPNLIVNVATTAATVPDVKATTSIHQQLHERGLLRRAARA
;
A
#
# COMPACT_ATOMS: atom_id res chain seq x y z
N MET A 1 9.92 -19.91 2.80
CA MET A 1 10.44 -20.29 1.47
C MET A 1 11.90 -19.91 1.41
N SER A 2 12.75 -20.74 0.83
CA SER A 2 14.18 -20.47 0.62
C SER A 2 14.42 -20.00 -0.80
N MET A 3 15.49 -19.21 -0.97
CA MET A 3 15.92 -18.76 -2.28
C MET A 3 17.43 -18.87 -2.39
N TRP A 4 17.87 -19.42 -3.51
CA TRP A 4 19.27 -19.43 -3.92
C TRP A 4 19.34 -18.56 -5.18
N PRO A 5 20.05 -17.41 -5.15
CA PRO A 5 20.15 -16.53 -6.29
C PRO A 5 20.63 -17.28 -7.53
N ARG A 6 19.89 -17.13 -8.61
CA ARG A 6 20.30 -17.70 -9.90
C ARG A 6 21.38 -16.78 -10.48
N SER A 7 22.45 -17.39 -10.98
CA SER A 7 23.40 -16.67 -11.84
C SER A 7 22.70 -16.18 -13.11
N ARG A 8 23.23 -15.14 -13.75
CA ARG A 8 22.70 -14.49 -14.95
C ARG A 8 22.03 -15.48 -15.91
N VAL A 9 20.74 -15.32 -16.11
CA VAL A 9 19.91 -16.27 -16.86
C VAL A 9 20.16 -16.09 -18.36
N ARG A 10 20.76 -17.11 -19.01
CA ARG A 10 20.82 -17.17 -20.47
C ARG A 10 19.50 -17.64 -21.03
N ILE A 11 19.09 -17.07 -22.16
CA ILE A 11 17.89 -17.53 -22.87
C ILE A 11 18.24 -18.85 -23.55
N PRO A 12 17.45 -19.93 -23.38
CA PRO A 12 17.69 -21.20 -24.07
C PRO A 12 17.66 -21.05 -25.57
N GLU A 13 18.55 -21.73 -26.28
CA GLU A 13 18.69 -21.60 -27.75
C GLU A 13 17.39 -21.91 -28.49
N GLN A 14 16.66 -22.94 -28.09
CA GLN A 14 15.37 -23.28 -28.71
C GLN A 14 14.34 -22.18 -28.51
N THR A 15 14.31 -21.58 -27.29
CA THR A 15 13.42 -20.44 -27.01
C THR A 15 13.77 -19.25 -27.92
N VAL A 16 15.05 -18.95 -28.09
CA VAL A 16 15.50 -17.88 -28.99
C VAL A 16 15.03 -18.14 -30.43
N LEU A 17 15.28 -19.34 -30.94
CA LEU A 17 14.91 -19.68 -32.32
C LEU A 17 13.41 -19.57 -32.57
N VAL A 18 12.61 -20.14 -31.69
CA VAL A 18 11.15 -20.15 -31.84
C VAL A 18 10.56 -18.75 -31.62
N ALA A 19 11.04 -18.01 -30.62
CA ALA A 19 10.57 -16.65 -30.36
C ALA A 19 10.87 -15.72 -31.54
N ARG A 20 12.08 -15.73 -32.07
CA ARG A 20 12.46 -14.91 -33.25
C ARG A 20 11.68 -15.26 -34.50
N ALA A 21 11.37 -16.55 -34.70
CA ALA A 21 10.54 -17.00 -35.81
C ALA A 21 9.07 -16.59 -35.66
N ALA A 22 8.52 -16.68 -34.43
CA ALA A 22 7.13 -16.32 -34.14
C ALA A 22 6.90 -14.79 -34.09
N PHE A 23 7.91 -14.02 -33.69
CA PHE A 23 7.86 -12.57 -33.57
C PHE A 23 8.99 -11.90 -34.35
N PRO A 24 8.94 -11.87 -35.71
CA PRO A 24 10.02 -11.32 -36.53
C PRO A 24 10.29 -9.82 -36.26
N ASN A 25 9.27 -9.08 -35.82
CA ASN A 25 9.38 -7.67 -35.44
C ASN A 25 9.58 -7.47 -33.92
N GLY A 26 9.79 -8.56 -33.16
CA GLY A 26 9.83 -8.53 -31.70
C GLY A 26 8.46 -8.34 -31.04
N SER A 27 8.42 -8.41 -29.72
CA SER A 27 7.30 -8.01 -28.86
C SER A 27 7.81 -7.08 -27.78
N VAL A 28 6.93 -6.47 -27.00
CA VAL A 28 7.31 -5.63 -25.86
C VAL A 28 8.20 -6.40 -24.89
N ALA A 29 7.82 -7.65 -24.57
CA ALA A 29 8.58 -8.51 -23.65
C ALA A 29 9.99 -8.84 -24.21
N MET A 30 10.09 -9.17 -25.50
CA MET A 30 11.37 -9.44 -26.15
C MET A 30 12.24 -8.19 -26.23
N SER A 31 11.66 -7.04 -26.62
CA SER A 31 12.38 -5.76 -26.70
C SER A 31 12.91 -5.33 -25.35
N ALA A 32 12.12 -5.50 -24.27
CA ALA A 32 12.57 -5.24 -22.92
C ALA A 32 13.82 -6.08 -22.56
N ARG A 33 13.81 -7.37 -22.89
CA ARG A 33 14.96 -8.26 -22.65
C ARG A 33 16.17 -7.89 -23.49
N ASP A 34 15.98 -7.56 -24.77
CA ASP A 34 17.07 -7.26 -25.71
C ASP A 34 17.77 -5.94 -25.37
N HIS A 35 17.02 -4.91 -25.00
CA HIS A 35 17.57 -3.57 -24.73
C HIS A 35 17.96 -3.37 -23.26
N LEU A 36 17.15 -3.86 -22.32
CA LEU A 36 17.39 -3.61 -20.89
C LEU A 36 18.13 -4.78 -20.20
N GLY A 37 18.29 -5.91 -20.89
CA GLY A 37 18.93 -7.11 -20.32
C GLY A 37 18.14 -7.71 -19.18
N GLU A 38 18.83 -8.08 -18.09
CA GLU A 38 18.22 -8.58 -16.86
C GLU A 38 17.99 -7.43 -15.89
N VAL A 39 16.79 -6.84 -15.93
CA VAL A 39 16.43 -5.66 -15.13
C VAL A 39 16.48 -5.99 -13.64
N PHE A 40 15.92 -7.13 -13.25
CA PHE A 40 15.84 -7.58 -11.87
C PHE A 40 16.60 -8.88 -11.69
N THR A 41 17.42 -8.95 -10.64
CA THR A 41 18.18 -10.15 -10.26
C THR A 41 17.72 -10.68 -8.90
N ASP A 42 17.92 -11.97 -8.63
CA ASP A 42 17.49 -12.58 -7.38
C ASP A 42 18.21 -12.00 -6.16
N GLU A 43 19.47 -11.58 -6.32
CA GLU A 43 20.27 -10.98 -5.25
C GLU A 43 19.63 -9.76 -4.63
N GLN A 44 18.89 -8.98 -5.42
CA GLN A 44 18.18 -7.78 -4.95
C GLN A 44 17.11 -8.10 -3.90
N PHE A 45 16.62 -9.31 -3.89
CA PHE A 45 15.55 -9.78 -3.02
C PHE A 45 16.03 -10.72 -1.91
N ALA A 46 17.33 -11.00 -1.83
CA ALA A 46 17.87 -12.02 -0.94
C ALA A 46 17.47 -11.81 0.53
N ALA A 47 17.41 -10.56 0.99
CA ALA A 47 17.02 -10.22 2.36
C ALA A 47 15.59 -10.64 2.74
N ALA A 48 14.70 -10.77 1.75
CA ALA A 48 13.31 -11.18 1.97
C ALA A 48 13.09 -12.69 1.98
N PHE A 49 14.14 -13.50 1.76
CA PHE A 49 14.03 -14.95 1.66
C PHE A 49 15.00 -15.64 2.65
N GLY A 50 14.54 -16.73 3.23
CA GLY A 50 15.41 -17.56 4.07
C GLY A 50 16.35 -18.44 3.24
N VAL A 51 17.38 -18.99 3.89
CA VAL A 51 18.29 -19.96 3.28
C VAL A 51 17.79 -21.41 3.40
N ARG A 52 16.72 -21.66 4.16
CA ARG A 52 16.13 -22.99 4.39
C ARG A 52 14.63 -22.97 4.11
N GLY A 53 14.11 -24.09 3.61
CA GLY A 53 12.68 -24.29 3.33
C GLY A 53 12.43 -24.71 1.88
N ALA A 54 11.16 -24.76 1.46
CA ALA A 54 10.80 -25.08 0.09
C ALA A 54 11.36 -24.00 -0.86
N PRO A 55 11.91 -24.39 -2.04
CA PRO A 55 12.40 -23.46 -3.05
C PRO A 55 11.32 -22.46 -3.47
N ALA A 56 11.68 -21.19 -3.58
CA ALA A 56 10.82 -20.15 -4.13
C ALA A 56 11.08 -20.02 -5.65
N GLU A 57 10.09 -19.52 -6.37
CA GLU A 57 10.31 -18.99 -7.71
C GLU A 57 11.29 -17.81 -7.67
N SER A 58 12.01 -17.58 -8.75
CA SER A 58 12.94 -16.47 -8.87
C SER A 58 12.24 -15.13 -8.63
N PRO A 59 12.59 -14.38 -7.57
CA PRO A 59 11.97 -13.09 -7.31
C PRO A 59 12.32 -12.04 -8.38
N GLY A 60 13.49 -12.13 -9.02
CA GLY A 60 13.83 -11.28 -10.15
C GLY A 60 12.91 -11.54 -11.35
N ALA A 61 12.63 -12.82 -11.66
CA ALA A 61 11.66 -13.18 -12.69
C ALA A 61 10.23 -12.71 -12.31
N LEU A 62 9.81 -12.89 -11.06
CA LEU A 62 8.49 -12.44 -10.60
C LEU A 62 8.33 -10.90 -10.67
N ALA A 63 9.38 -10.14 -10.43
CA ALA A 63 9.37 -8.69 -10.60
C ALA A 63 9.17 -8.31 -12.07
N LEU A 64 9.86 -8.97 -13.00
CA LEU A 64 9.67 -8.76 -14.44
C LEU A 64 8.27 -9.19 -14.89
N VAL A 65 7.77 -10.34 -14.43
CA VAL A 65 6.39 -10.79 -14.69
C VAL A 65 5.38 -9.74 -14.21
N THR A 66 5.59 -9.15 -13.03
CA THR A 66 4.72 -8.09 -12.51
C THR A 66 4.73 -6.86 -13.43
N ALA A 67 5.90 -6.44 -13.93
CA ALA A 67 6.00 -5.32 -14.86
C ALA A 67 5.24 -5.62 -16.18
N LEU A 68 5.45 -6.79 -16.79
CA LEU A 68 4.76 -7.21 -18.00
C LEU A 68 3.25 -7.36 -17.78
N GLN A 69 2.85 -7.89 -16.62
CA GLN A 69 1.45 -8.01 -16.20
C GLN A 69 0.72 -6.66 -16.25
N PHE A 70 1.32 -5.63 -15.68
CA PHE A 70 0.74 -4.28 -15.68
C PHE A 70 0.77 -3.65 -17.09
N THR A 71 1.83 -3.86 -17.86
CA THR A 71 1.94 -3.36 -19.23
C THR A 71 0.81 -3.92 -20.13
N GLU A 72 0.45 -5.18 -19.96
CA GLU A 72 -0.59 -5.85 -20.75
C GLU A 72 -1.97 -5.86 -20.03
N ASN A 73 -2.09 -5.21 -18.88
CA ASN A 73 -3.32 -5.12 -18.05
C ASN A 73 -3.93 -6.50 -17.74
N LEU A 74 -3.11 -7.42 -17.25
CA LEU A 74 -3.50 -8.81 -16.96
C LEU A 74 -3.81 -9.01 -15.48
N THR A 75 -4.72 -9.93 -15.20
CA THR A 75 -4.91 -10.47 -13.84
C THR A 75 -3.77 -11.44 -13.48
N ASP A 76 -3.56 -11.74 -12.19
CA ASP A 76 -2.56 -12.71 -11.74
C ASP A 76 -2.68 -14.06 -12.45
N ARG A 77 -3.91 -14.53 -12.63
CA ARG A 77 -4.18 -15.80 -13.34
C ARG A 77 -3.78 -15.75 -14.78
N GLN A 78 -4.09 -14.64 -15.47
CA GLN A 78 -3.69 -14.44 -16.86
C GLN A 78 -2.17 -14.33 -17.01
N ALA A 79 -1.51 -13.57 -16.11
CA ALA A 79 -0.05 -13.42 -16.12
C ALA A 79 0.64 -14.79 -15.90
N ALA A 80 0.20 -15.59 -14.93
CA ALA A 80 0.71 -16.95 -14.74
C ALA A 80 0.51 -17.84 -15.97
N GLN A 81 -0.65 -17.72 -16.66
CA GLN A 81 -0.89 -18.42 -17.93
C GLN A 81 0.04 -17.92 -19.05
N MET A 82 0.36 -16.63 -19.11
CA MET A 82 1.32 -16.10 -20.08
C MET A 82 2.71 -16.69 -19.84
N VAL A 83 3.20 -16.77 -18.61
CA VAL A 83 4.47 -17.43 -18.28
C VAL A 83 4.50 -18.88 -18.81
N ALA A 84 3.40 -19.62 -18.62
CA ALA A 84 3.32 -21.02 -19.05
C ALA A 84 3.29 -21.20 -20.57
N ARG A 85 2.65 -20.29 -21.35
CA ARG A 85 2.32 -20.52 -22.76
C ARG A 85 2.90 -19.52 -23.76
N ALA A 86 3.19 -18.26 -23.32
CA ALA A 86 3.62 -17.21 -24.25
C ALA A 86 5.12 -17.32 -24.54
N ILE A 87 5.45 -17.50 -25.80
CA ILE A 87 6.83 -17.74 -26.25
C ILE A 87 7.70 -16.50 -26.02
N ASP A 88 7.17 -15.33 -26.25
CA ASP A 88 7.87 -14.06 -26.02
C ASP A 88 8.11 -13.78 -24.53
N TRP A 89 7.19 -14.17 -23.64
CA TRP A 89 7.41 -14.12 -22.20
C TRP A 89 8.47 -15.12 -21.73
N LYS A 90 8.47 -16.34 -22.30
CA LYS A 90 9.54 -17.33 -22.05
C LYS A 90 10.90 -16.78 -22.49
N TYR A 91 10.96 -16.09 -23.63
CA TYR A 91 12.15 -15.40 -24.09
C TYR A 91 12.62 -14.35 -23.08
N ALA A 92 11.72 -13.45 -22.66
CA ALA A 92 12.05 -12.37 -21.73
C ALA A 92 12.55 -12.90 -20.37
N LEU A 93 11.95 -13.97 -19.88
CA LEU A 93 12.26 -14.60 -18.60
C LEU A 93 13.43 -15.60 -18.67
N GLY A 94 13.92 -15.93 -19.88
CA GLY A 94 14.96 -16.94 -20.08
C GLY A 94 14.52 -18.36 -19.73
N LEU A 95 13.27 -18.71 -19.99
CA LEU A 95 12.68 -20.01 -19.69
C LEU A 95 12.75 -20.96 -20.88
N GLU A 96 12.81 -22.27 -20.59
CA GLU A 96 12.62 -23.31 -21.58
C GLU A 96 11.20 -23.28 -22.14
N LEU A 97 11.00 -23.72 -23.40
CA LEU A 97 9.68 -23.81 -24.01
C LEU A 97 8.74 -24.74 -23.24
N THR A 98 9.29 -25.77 -22.59
CA THR A 98 8.57 -26.76 -21.81
C THR A 98 8.33 -26.35 -20.33
N ASP A 99 8.84 -25.19 -19.91
CA ASP A 99 8.64 -24.70 -18.55
C ASP A 99 7.13 -24.53 -18.24
N PRO A 100 6.60 -25.16 -17.18
CA PRO A 100 5.16 -25.12 -16.89
C PRO A 100 4.69 -23.80 -16.28
N GLY A 101 5.60 -22.89 -15.93
CA GLY A 101 5.27 -21.69 -15.15
C GLY A 101 4.95 -21.99 -13.69
N PHE A 102 4.16 -21.16 -13.08
CA PHE A 102 3.82 -21.22 -11.66
C PHE A 102 2.34 -20.90 -11.39
N ASP A 103 1.87 -21.21 -10.18
CA ASP A 103 0.50 -20.90 -9.75
C ASP A 103 0.30 -19.39 -9.52
N ALA A 104 -0.85 -18.85 -9.92
CA ALA A 104 -1.17 -17.42 -9.82
C ALA A 104 -1.00 -16.84 -8.40
N SER A 105 -1.20 -17.66 -7.35
CA SER A 105 -1.01 -17.22 -5.96
C SER A 105 0.44 -16.83 -5.63
N VAL A 106 1.41 -17.25 -6.46
CA VAL A 106 2.82 -16.88 -6.27
C VAL A 106 3.01 -15.38 -6.45
N LEU A 107 2.32 -14.74 -7.41
CA LEU A 107 2.40 -13.29 -7.63
C LEU A 107 1.84 -12.50 -6.44
N SER A 108 0.69 -12.92 -5.91
CA SER A 108 0.13 -12.30 -4.71
C SER A 108 1.07 -12.43 -3.51
N LYS A 109 1.62 -13.63 -3.26
CA LYS A 109 2.58 -13.88 -2.18
C LYS A 109 3.88 -13.09 -2.36
N PHE A 110 4.34 -12.92 -3.61
CA PHE A 110 5.51 -12.11 -3.92
C PHE A 110 5.28 -10.65 -3.57
N ARG A 111 4.16 -10.05 -3.99
CA ARG A 111 3.83 -8.65 -3.65
C ARG A 111 3.68 -8.44 -2.15
N THR A 112 3.00 -9.36 -1.44
CA THR A 112 2.93 -9.31 0.03
C THR A 112 4.33 -9.27 0.64
N ARG A 113 5.23 -10.11 0.16
CA ARG A 113 6.62 -10.17 0.64
C ARG A 113 7.41 -8.89 0.34
N LEU A 114 7.20 -8.27 -0.82
CA LEU A 114 7.81 -6.96 -1.12
C LEU A 114 7.40 -5.92 -0.09
N VAL A 115 6.11 -5.85 0.24
CA VAL A 115 5.57 -4.90 1.24
C VAL A 115 6.09 -5.22 2.65
N GLU A 116 6.06 -6.49 3.07
CA GLU A 116 6.55 -6.92 4.39
C GLU A 116 8.04 -6.58 4.63
N HIS A 117 8.82 -6.52 3.56
CA HIS A 117 10.26 -6.22 3.61
C HIS A 117 10.63 -4.85 3.07
N SER A 118 9.63 -4.00 2.74
CA SER A 118 9.83 -2.64 2.20
C SER A 118 10.74 -2.60 0.96
N LEU A 119 10.54 -3.54 0.03
CA LEU A 119 11.35 -3.69 -1.19
C LEU A 119 10.73 -3.04 -2.43
N GLU A 120 9.49 -2.53 -2.35
CA GLU A 120 8.79 -1.89 -3.46
C GLU A 120 9.55 -0.67 -4.02
N GLU A 121 10.09 0.15 -3.14
CA GLU A 121 10.93 1.30 -3.51
C GLU A 121 12.22 0.87 -4.21
N GLN A 122 12.82 -0.24 -3.79
CA GLN A 122 14.03 -0.80 -4.42
C GLN A 122 13.75 -1.28 -5.85
N VAL A 123 12.60 -1.94 -6.08
CA VAL A 123 12.16 -2.39 -7.41
C VAL A 123 12.00 -1.18 -8.33
N PHE A 124 11.32 -0.14 -7.87
CA PHE A 124 11.11 1.09 -8.63
C PHE A 124 12.43 1.80 -8.93
N THR A 125 13.29 2.00 -7.93
CA THR A 125 14.60 2.64 -8.08
C THR A 125 15.50 1.86 -9.05
N ARG A 126 15.45 0.52 -9.01
CA ARG A 126 16.22 -0.30 -9.95
C ARG A 126 15.77 -0.09 -11.39
N MET A 127 14.47 -0.03 -11.63
CA MET A 127 13.94 0.26 -12.97
C MET A 127 14.42 1.63 -13.45
N LEU A 128 14.32 2.66 -12.63
CA LEU A 128 14.82 4.00 -12.96
C LEU A 128 16.32 4.02 -13.27
N THR A 129 17.12 3.25 -12.52
CA THR A 129 18.57 3.12 -12.75
C THR A 129 18.87 2.55 -14.13
N VAL A 130 18.13 1.52 -14.55
CA VAL A 130 18.29 0.92 -15.87
C VAL A 130 17.90 1.90 -16.97
N LEU A 131 16.74 2.57 -16.83
CA LEU A 131 16.28 3.58 -17.79
C LEU A 131 17.23 4.78 -17.89
N ALA A 132 17.83 5.19 -16.78
CA ALA A 132 18.87 6.23 -16.80
C ALA A 132 20.14 5.75 -17.51
N GLY A 133 20.54 4.49 -17.34
CA GLY A 133 21.67 3.90 -18.04
C GLY A 133 21.49 3.85 -19.56
N GLU A 134 20.24 3.69 -20.02
CA GLU A 134 19.87 3.74 -21.44
C GLU A 134 19.65 5.19 -21.96
N GLY A 135 19.86 6.20 -21.12
CA GLY A 135 19.69 7.60 -21.51
C GLY A 135 18.23 8.07 -21.65
N LEU A 136 17.26 7.25 -21.21
CA LEU A 136 15.83 7.56 -21.30
C LEU A 136 15.35 8.55 -20.23
N ILE A 137 16.10 8.68 -19.15
CA ILE A 137 15.87 9.67 -18.09
C ILE A 137 17.21 10.29 -17.65
N GLY A 138 17.17 11.55 -17.32
CA GLY A 138 18.38 12.29 -16.91
C GLY A 138 18.08 13.41 -15.92
N ALA A 139 19.13 13.94 -15.29
CA ALA A 139 19.01 15.07 -14.39
C ALA A 139 18.70 16.36 -15.14
N GLY A 140 17.69 17.10 -14.71
CA GLY A 140 17.44 18.49 -15.09
C GLY A 140 16.57 18.71 -16.30
N GLY A 141 15.86 17.69 -16.77
CA GLY A 141 14.75 17.83 -17.69
C GLY A 141 13.53 18.49 -17.03
N ARG A 142 12.53 18.89 -17.84
CA ARG A 142 11.24 19.34 -17.31
C ARG A 142 10.51 18.19 -16.64
N GLN A 143 9.89 18.45 -15.50
CA GLN A 143 9.12 17.49 -14.76
C GLN A 143 7.82 18.12 -14.31
N ARG A 144 6.76 17.35 -14.32
CA ARG A 144 5.47 17.74 -13.74
C ARG A 144 5.06 16.76 -12.66
N THR A 145 4.46 17.27 -11.60
CA THR A 145 3.89 16.44 -10.53
C THR A 145 2.41 16.70 -10.45
N ASP A 146 1.62 15.64 -10.50
CA ASP A 146 0.19 15.69 -10.25
C ASP A 146 -0.19 14.75 -9.13
N SER A 147 -1.31 15.02 -8.48
CA SER A 147 -1.83 14.20 -7.40
C SER A 147 -3.18 13.59 -7.76
N THR A 148 -3.33 12.32 -7.43
CA THR A 148 -4.63 11.66 -7.49
C THR A 148 -4.97 11.04 -6.15
N HIS A 149 -6.25 10.77 -5.90
CA HIS A 149 -6.70 10.12 -4.68
C HIS A 149 -6.60 8.60 -4.79
N VAL A 150 -6.26 7.96 -3.67
CA VAL A 150 -6.28 6.51 -3.51
C VAL A 150 -7.27 6.18 -2.42
N ILE A 151 -8.28 5.39 -2.77
CA ILE A 151 -9.29 4.94 -1.81
C ILE A 151 -8.66 3.85 -0.95
N SER A 152 -8.85 3.96 0.38
CA SER A 152 -8.43 2.92 1.30
C SER A 152 -9.16 1.60 1.02
N ALA A 153 -8.45 0.49 1.18
CA ALA A 153 -9.04 -0.85 1.08
C ALA A 153 -10.00 -1.17 2.24
N VAL A 154 -9.94 -0.42 3.34
CA VAL A 154 -10.86 -0.60 4.47
C VAL A 154 -12.16 0.14 4.22
N ARG A 155 -13.26 -0.45 4.71
CA ARG A 155 -14.57 0.16 4.64
C ARG A 155 -14.62 1.46 5.44
N ASP A 156 -15.25 2.49 4.90
CA ASP A 156 -15.59 3.70 5.64
C ASP A 156 -16.63 3.38 6.73
N LEU A 157 -16.32 3.72 7.96
CA LEU A 157 -17.13 3.43 9.13
C LEU A 157 -17.77 4.71 9.66
N ASN A 158 -19.09 4.70 9.86
CA ASN A 158 -19.71 5.75 10.62
C ASN A 158 -19.23 5.72 12.09
N ARG A 159 -19.44 6.80 12.84
CA ARG A 159 -18.88 6.92 14.21
C ARG A 159 -19.33 5.82 15.17
N LEU A 160 -20.53 5.26 14.99
CA LEU A 160 -21.03 4.18 15.84
C LEU A 160 -20.37 2.84 15.47
N GLU A 161 -20.24 2.56 14.17
CA GLU A 161 -19.51 1.41 13.66
C GLU A 161 -18.04 1.47 14.08
N LEU A 162 -17.38 2.64 13.92
CA LEU A 162 -16.00 2.85 14.32
C LEU A 162 -15.79 2.52 15.80
N ALA A 163 -16.71 2.95 16.68
CA ALA A 163 -16.61 2.65 18.10
C ALA A 163 -16.69 1.14 18.36
N GLY A 164 -17.71 0.46 17.82
CA GLY A 164 -17.88 -0.98 18.00
C GLY A 164 -16.75 -1.80 17.38
N GLU A 165 -16.34 -1.47 16.15
CA GLU A 165 -15.22 -2.15 15.47
C GLU A 165 -13.88 -1.92 16.16
N SER A 166 -13.66 -0.76 16.79
CA SER A 166 -12.43 -0.53 17.56
C SER A 166 -12.36 -1.39 18.82
N VAL A 167 -13.49 -1.58 19.52
CA VAL A 167 -13.56 -2.53 20.64
C VAL A 167 -13.32 -3.94 20.14
N ARG A 168 -13.97 -4.34 19.04
CA ARG A 168 -13.84 -5.66 18.45
C ARG A 168 -12.40 -5.95 18.02
N ALA A 169 -11.75 -5.05 17.31
CA ALA A 169 -10.34 -5.20 16.89
C ALA A 169 -9.39 -5.32 18.09
N CYS A 170 -9.64 -4.56 19.15
CA CYS A 170 -8.88 -4.66 20.39
C CYS A 170 -9.06 -6.03 21.06
N LEU A 171 -10.30 -6.53 21.14
CA LEU A 171 -10.59 -7.87 21.67
C LEU A 171 -9.93 -8.98 20.86
N GLU A 172 -9.96 -8.89 19.52
CA GLU A 172 -9.29 -9.85 18.65
C GLU A 172 -7.77 -9.89 18.92
N ALA A 173 -7.13 -8.73 19.01
CA ALA A 173 -5.70 -8.65 19.31
C ALA A 173 -5.37 -9.21 20.71
N LEU A 174 -6.16 -8.87 21.72
CA LEU A 174 -5.97 -9.34 23.09
C LEU A 174 -6.26 -10.83 23.25
N SER A 175 -7.25 -11.37 22.54
CA SER A 175 -7.55 -12.80 22.55
C SER A 175 -6.42 -13.68 21.99
N VAL A 176 -5.62 -13.12 21.09
CA VAL A 176 -4.43 -13.79 20.55
C VAL A 176 -3.20 -13.59 21.46
N ALA A 177 -3.01 -12.37 21.95
CA ALA A 177 -1.80 -12.00 22.69
C ALA A 177 -1.84 -12.41 24.18
N ALA A 178 -3.00 -12.35 24.82
CA ALA A 178 -3.18 -12.59 26.25
C ALA A 178 -4.56 -13.21 26.57
N PRO A 179 -4.86 -14.43 26.08
CA PRO A 179 -6.18 -15.04 26.23
C PRO A 179 -6.58 -15.24 27.70
N ASP A 180 -5.68 -15.73 28.54
CA ASP A 180 -5.96 -15.98 29.95
C ASP A 180 -6.29 -14.70 30.70
N TRP A 181 -5.48 -13.67 30.54
CA TRP A 181 -5.73 -12.35 31.12
C TRP A 181 -7.09 -11.78 30.66
N LEU A 182 -7.43 -11.93 29.39
CA LEU A 182 -8.69 -11.42 28.87
C LEU A 182 -9.90 -12.07 29.53
N THR A 183 -9.85 -13.39 29.76
CA THR A 183 -10.94 -14.14 30.44
C THR A 183 -11.12 -13.75 31.91
N GLU A 184 -10.09 -13.22 32.56
CA GLU A 184 -10.17 -12.72 33.92
C GLU A 184 -10.80 -11.32 33.98
N VAL A 185 -10.70 -10.55 32.89
CA VAL A 185 -11.08 -9.12 32.85
C VAL A 185 -12.50 -8.91 32.35
N ILE A 186 -12.98 -9.77 31.43
CA ILE A 186 -14.30 -9.64 30.81
C ILE A 186 -15.12 -10.92 30.93
N ASP A 187 -16.45 -10.78 30.90
CA ASP A 187 -17.35 -11.91 30.63
C ASP A 187 -17.31 -12.22 29.13
N VAL A 188 -16.53 -13.24 28.76
CA VAL A 188 -16.32 -13.62 27.36
C VAL A 188 -17.63 -13.94 26.64
N ALA A 189 -18.60 -14.58 27.33
CA ALA A 189 -19.87 -14.97 26.70
C ALA A 189 -20.71 -13.72 26.36
N GLU A 190 -20.81 -12.78 27.28
CA GLU A 190 -21.54 -11.52 27.07
C GLU A 190 -20.88 -10.68 25.97
N TRP A 191 -19.56 -10.56 26.00
CA TRP A 191 -18.83 -9.76 25.02
C TRP A 191 -18.79 -10.41 23.65
N ALA A 192 -18.71 -11.72 23.54
CA ALA A 192 -18.80 -12.46 22.27
C ALA A 192 -20.15 -12.23 21.57
N HIS A 193 -21.24 -12.11 22.34
CA HIS A 193 -22.54 -11.78 21.77
C HIS A 193 -22.56 -10.38 21.14
N ARG A 194 -21.87 -9.38 21.74
CA ARG A 194 -21.80 -8.01 21.20
C ARG A 194 -20.78 -7.84 20.09
N TYR A 195 -19.59 -8.43 20.22
CA TYR A 195 -18.41 -8.15 19.40
C TYR A 195 -17.94 -9.35 18.56
N GLY A 196 -18.52 -10.53 18.70
CA GLY A 196 -18.19 -11.69 17.86
C GLY A 196 -18.50 -11.44 16.38
N PRO A 197 -19.72 -11.02 16.03
CA PRO A 197 -20.04 -10.60 14.67
C PRO A 197 -19.42 -9.22 14.35
N ARG A 198 -19.11 -9.02 13.05
CA ARG A 198 -18.72 -7.71 12.54
C ARG A 198 -19.82 -6.66 12.77
N ILE A 199 -19.42 -5.45 13.14
CA ILE A 199 -20.33 -4.33 13.33
C ILE A 199 -20.62 -3.68 11.97
N ASP A 200 -21.78 -3.96 11.42
CA ASP A 200 -22.23 -3.46 10.12
C ASP A 200 -23.43 -2.50 10.27
N SER A 201 -23.49 -1.45 9.46
CA SER A 201 -24.56 -0.44 9.51
C SER A 201 -25.96 -1.00 9.41
N TRP A 202 -26.16 -2.06 8.61
CA TRP A 202 -27.45 -2.73 8.43
C TRP A 202 -27.90 -3.55 9.66
N ARG A 203 -26.99 -3.84 10.59
CA ARG A 203 -27.30 -4.50 11.88
C ARG A 203 -27.55 -3.50 13.01
N LEU A 204 -27.21 -2.23 12.79
CA LEU A 204 -27.39 -1.20 13.80
C LEU A 204 -28.90 -0.86 13.96
N PRO A 205 -29.31 -0.46 15.19
CA PRO A 205 -30.68 -0.02 15.43
C PRO A 205 -31.06 1.14 14.50
N THR A 206 -32.33 1.19 14.11
CA THR A 206 -32.87 2.29 13.29
C THR A 206 -33.18 3.55 14.11
N SER A 207 -33.69 3.39 15.36
CA SER A 207 -34.08 4.54 16.19
C SER A 207 -32.87 5.21 16.85
N GLN A 208 -32.87 6.53 16.90
CA GLN A 208 -31.80 7.34 17.47
C GLN A 208 -31.53 6.98 18.94
N ALA A 209 -32.56 6.87 19.76
CA ALA A 209 -32.41 6.52 21.18
C ALA A 209 -31.71 5.16 21.40
N LYS A 210 -31.98 4.17 20.54
CA LYS A 210 -31.28 2.87 20.59
C LYS A 210 -29.83 2.99 20.11
N LYS A 211 -29.56 3.83 19.11
CA LYS A 211 -28.18 4.14 18.66
C LYS A 211 -27.37 4.80 19.75
N ASP A 212 -27.97 5.77 20.46
CA ASP A 212 -27.28 6.49 21.54
C ASP A 212 -26.99 5.57 22.73
N ARG A 213 -27.94 4.69 23.07
CA ARG A 213 -27.72 3.67 24.10
C ARG A 213 -26.59 2.70 23.69
N LEU A 214 -26.57 2.26 22.43
CA LEU A 214 -25.51 1.37 21.93
C LEU A 214 -24.16 2.08 21.90
N ALA A 215 -24.12 3.36 21.53
CA ALA A 215 -22.90 4.16 21.58
C ALA A 215 -22.37 4.27 23.02
N GLN A 216 -23.27 4.44 24.00
CA GLN A 216 -22.89 4.47 25.42
C GLN A 216 -22.31 3.13 25.88
N ILE A 217 -22.90 1.99 25.45
CA ILE A 217 -22.36 0.65 25.74
C ILE A 217 -20.95 0.51 25.17
N TYR A 218 -20.74 0.83 23.90
CA TYR A 218 -19.41 0.75 23.27
C TYR A 218 -18.36 1.62 23.95
N GLY A 219 -18.76 2.85 24.36
CA GLY A 219 -17.88 3.73 25.10
C GLY A 219 -17.52 3.19 26.49
N THR A 220 -18.50 2.63 27.21
CA THR A 220 -18.32 2.03 28.54
C THR A 220 -17.41 0.80 28.47
N ASP A 221 -17.64 -0.08 27.50
CA ASP A 221 -16.82 -1.28 27.28
C ASP A 221 -15.39 -0.88 26.88
N ALA A 222 -15.21 0.14 26.03
CA ALA A 222 -13.89 0.65 25.66
C ALA A 222 -13.13 1.19 26.89
N VAL A 223 -13.80 1.97 27.76
CA VAL A 223 -13.19 2.48 28.99
C VAL A 223 -12.82 1.35 29.95
N ALA A 224 -13.71 0.36 30.12
CA ALA A 224 -13.45 -0.79 30.98
C ALA A 224 -12.21 -1.57 30.51
N LEU A 225 -12.15 -1.88 29.22
CA LEU A 225 -11.04 -2.63 28.61
C LEU A 225 -9.71 -1.86 28.70
N LEU A 226 -9.73 -0.55 28.43
CA LEU A 226 -8.53 0.28 28.56
C LEU A 226 -8.08 0.41 30.02
N ARG A 227 -9.00 0.61 30.97
CA ARG A 227 -8.66 0.66 32.40
C ARG A 227 -7.99 -0.62 32.86
N ALA A 228 -8.50 -1.76 32.41
CA ALA A 228 -7.90 -3.06 32.72
C ALA A 228 -6.50 -3.21 32.09
N ALA A 229 -6.35 -2.85 30.81
CA ALA A 229 -5.07 -2.97 30.10
C ALA A 229 -3.97 -2.01 30.63
N PHE A 230 -4.37 -0.89 31.25
CA PHE A 230 -3.47 0.09 31.86
C PHE A 230 -3.42 0.00 33.41
N ALA A 231 -4.04 -1.01 34.01
CA ALA A 231 -3.97 -1.23 35.45
C ALA A 231 -2.54 -1.60 35.88
N ALA A 232 -2.17 -1.27 37.11
CA ALA A 232 -0.83 -1.53 37.65
C ALA A 232 -0.49 -3.03 37.70
N GLU A 233 -1.51 -3.88 37.83
CA GLU A 233 -1.41 -5.33 37.91
C GLU A 233 -1.36 -5.99 36.53
N ALA A 234 -1.72 -5.25 35.47
CA ALA A 234 -1.71 -5.77 34.12
C ALA A 234 -0.29 -5.87 33.55
N PRO A 235 0.00 -6.84 32.68
CA PRO A 235 1.26 -6.88 31.95
C PRO A 235 1.48 -5.59 31.16
N THR A 236 2.59 -4.91 31.37
CA THR A 236 2.86 -3.56 30.82
C THR A 236 2.83 -3.51 29.30
N TRP A 237 3.23 -4.60 28.63
CA TRP A 237 3.23 -4.70 27.19
C TRP A 237 1.83 -4.70 26.54
N LEU A 238 0.76 -4.99 27.31
CA LEU A 238 -0.61 -4.90 26.81
C LEU A 238 -0.95 -3.50 26.31
N ALA A 239 -0.49 -2.47 27.03
CA ALA A 239 -0.68 -1.08 26.66
C ALA A 239 0.03 -0.72 25.33
N GLU A 240 1.06 -1.45 24.94
CA GLU A 240 1.84 -1.20 23.71
C GLU A 240 1.22 -1.86 22.46
N ILE A 241 0.25 -2.74 22.64
CA ILE A 241 -0.47 -3.38 21.52
C ILE A 241 -1.15 -2.30 20.67
N SER A 242 -0.88 -2.30 19.36
CA SER A 242 -1.39 -1.31 18.42
C SER A 242 -2.91 -1.15 18.47
N ALA A 243 -3.66 -2.25 18.59
CA ALA A 243 -5.11 -2.23 18.68
C ALA A 243 -5.62 -1.58 20.00
N VAL A 244 -4.89 -1.74 21.13
CA VAL A 244 -5.17 -1.07 22.38
C VAL A 244 -4.95 0.44 22.27
N GLN A 245 -3.86 0.86 21.64
CA GLN A 245 -3.60 2.28 21.38
C GLN A 245 -4.63 2.88 20.42
N THR A 246 -5.03 2.14 19.39
CA THR A 246 -6.09 2.56 18.46
C THR A 246 -7.43 2.74 19.19
N LEU A 247 -7.81 1.82 20.08
CA LEU A 247 -9.00 1.95 20.93
C LEU A 247 -8.93 3.20 21.80
N ARG A 248 -7.78 3.50 22.39
CA ARG A 248 -7.54 4.71 23.17
C ARG A 248 -7.74 5.98 22.33
N VAL A 249 -7.18 6.02 21.12
CA VAL A 249 -7.35 7.15 20.19
C VAL A 249 -8.82 7.31 19.81
N MET A 250 -9.50 6.23 19.44
CA MET A 250 -10.95 6.24 19.14
C MET A 250 -11.75 6.82 20.30
N LEU A 251 -11.48 6.36 21.53
CA LEU A 251 -12.20 6.83 22.71
C LEU A 251 -12.01 8.33 22.94
N VAL A 252 -10.76 8.82 22.93
CA VAL A 252 -10.46 10.25 23.11
C VAL A 252 -11.11 11.11 22.04
N GLN A 253 -11.14 10.63 20.80
CA GLN A 253 -11.71 11.38 19.67
C GLN A 253 -13.24 11.43 19.68
N ASN A 254 -13.91 10.40 20.20
CA ASN A 254 -15.35 10.24 20.05
C ASN A 254 -16.15 10.29 21.34
N TYR A 255 -15.52 10.21 22.52
CA TYR A 255 -16.20 10.12 23.80
C TYR A 255 -15.69 11.15 24.81
N LEU A 256 -16.52 11.42 25.80
CA LEU A 256 -16.19 12.18 27.00
C LEU A 256 -16.56 11.34 28.23
N ILE A 257 -15.73 11.45 29.25
CA ILE A 257 -15.98 10.93 30.57
C ILE A 257 -16.39 12.14 31.42
N THR A 258 -17.63 12.18 31.90
CA THR A 258 -18.25 13.28 32.63
C THR A 258 -18.84 12.76 33.94
N THR A 259 -19.32 13.65 34.77
CA THR A 259 -20.00 13.31 36.01
C THR A 259 -21.44 13.81 35.96
N ASP A 260 -22.41 12.98 36.32
CA ASP A 260 -23.81 13.37 36.39
C ASP A 260 -24.09 14.22 37.65
N SER A 261 -25.32 14.73 37.77
CA SER A 261 -25.76 15.53 38.92
C SER A 261 -25.73 14.81 40.28
N ARG A 262 -25.55 13.46 40.24
CA ARG A 262 -25.43 12.61 41.43
C ARG A 262 -24.00 12.19 41.74
N GLY A 263 -23.01 12.79 41.05
CA GLY A 263 -21.59 12.47 41.20
C GLY A 263 -21.15 11.14 40.55
N ARG A 264 -21.98 10.49 39.70
CA ARG A 264 -21.63 9.24 39.06
C ARG A 264 -20.97 9.52 37.73
N GLU A 265 -19.95 8.75 37.42
CA GLU A 265 -19.27 8.80 36.12
C GLU A 265 -20.25 8.40 34.99
N VAL A 266 -20.25 9.18 33.93
CA VAL A 266 -21.03 8.93 32.71
C VAL A 266 -20.11 9.03 31.51
N ILE A 267 -20.10 7.96 30.71
CA ILE A 267 -19.36 7.91 29.44
C ILE A 267 -20.37 8.21 28.33
N ARG A 268 -20.17 9.31 27.63
CA ARG A 268 -21.07 9.70 26.55
C ARG A 268 -20.30 10.05 25.27
N ARG A 269 -20.96 9.86 24.13
CA ARG A 269 -20.41 10.27 22.84
C ARG A 269 -20.31 11.81 22.77
N ARG A 270 -19.23 12.32 22.15
CA ARG A 270 -19.11 13.75 21.84
C ARG A 270 -20.20 14.16 20.85
N GLU A 271 -20.86 15.26 21.12
CA GLU A 271 -21.74 15.94 20.19
C GLU A 271 -20.95 16.96 19.39
N THR A 272 -21.15 16.96 18.06
CA THR A 272 -20.35 17.78 17.14
C THR A 272 -20.46 19.27 17.46
N ASP A 273 -21.69 19.72 17.78
CA ASP A 273 -22.01 21.14 17.91
C ASP A 273 -21.61 21.71 19.29
N THR A 274 -21.66 20.89 20.33
CA THR A 274 -21.41 21.35 21.71
C THR A 274 -20.00 21.00 22.22
N ASP A 275 -19.51 19.80 21.91
CA ASP A 275 -18.22 19.32 22.41
C ASP A 275 -17.09 19.46 21.38
N GLY A 276 -17.45 19.64 20.12
CA GLY A 276 -16.53 19.63 18.99
C GLY A 276 -15.94 18.24 18.73
N LEU A 277 -15.30 18.13 17.57
CA LEU A 277 -14.52 16.96 17.18
C LEU A 277 -13.08 17.38 16.89
N PRO A 278 -12.09 16.49 17.07
CA PRO A 278 -10.73 16.77 16.64
C PRO A 278 -10.69 17.13 15.15
N PRO A 279 -9.70 17.94 14.70
CA PRO A 279 -9.52 18.26 13.29
C PRO A 279 -9.48 17.00 12.42
N ALA A 280 -10.06 17.05 11.21
CA ALA A 280 -10.21 15.91 10.31
C ALA A 280 -8.89 15.17 10.04
N LYS A 281 -7.78 15.92 9.94
CA LYS A 281 -6.43 15.35 9.72
C LYS A 281 -5.93 14.41 10.82
N PHE A 282 -6.54 14.43 12.00
CA PHE A 282 -6.16 13.57 13.13
C PHE A 282 -7.19 12.47 13.38
N ARG A 283 -8.41 12.59 12.83
CA ARG A 283 -9.46 11.61 13.08
C ARG A 283 -9.19 10.32 12.35
N ILE A 284 -9.19 9.21 13.09
CA ILE A 284 -9.19 7.88 12.50
C ILE A 284 -10.57 7.54 11.96
N THR A 285 -10.61 6.79 10.87
CA THR A 285 -11.85 6.38 10.18
C THR A 285 -12.07 4.87 10.24
N SER A 286 -11.02 4.11 10.57
CA SER A 286 -11.06 2.67 10.75
C SER A 286 -10.02 2.22 11.77
N PRO A 287 -10.28 1.18 12.59
CA PRO A 287 -9.26 0.58 13.44
C PRO A 287 -8.28 -0.33 12.65
N TYR A 288 -8.60 -0.68 11.42
CA TYR A 288 -7.81 -1.59 10.56
C TYR A 288 -6.85 -0.84 9.62
N ASP A 289 -7.02 0.47 9.48
CA ASP A 289 -6.13 1.36 8.75
C ASP A 289 -6.15 2.72 9.46
N THR A 290 -5.22 2.90 10.38
CA THR A 290 -5.15 4.09 11.25
C THR A 290 -4.58 5.32 10.54
N ASP A 291 -4.00 5.14 9.34
CA ASP A 291 -3.39 6.22 8.57
C ASP A 291 -4.33 6.80 7.52
N THR A 292 -5.38 6.07 7.16
CA THR A 292 -6.41 6.56 6.25
C THR A 292 -7.14 7.77 6.82
N ARG A 293 -7.46 8.74 5.95
CA ARG A 293 -8.17 9.97 6.35
C ARG A 293 -9.30 10.28 5.38
N TRP A 294 -10.36 10.83 5.93
CA TRP A 294 -11.45 11.37 5.15
C TRP A 294 -11.08 12.76 4.62
N ALA A 295 -11.23 12.97 3.33
CA ALA A 295 -10.93 14.21 2.64
C ALA A 295 -12.00 14.56 1.62
N ALA A 296 -12.05 15.83 1.24
CA ALA A 296 -12.90 16.36 0.20
C ALA A 296 -12.12 17.26 -0.74
N LYS A 297 -12.51 17.31 -2.00
CA LYS A 297 -12.03 18.27 -3.01
C LYS A 297 -13.24 18.91 -3.66
N GLY A 298 -13.49 20.20 -3.33
CA GLY A 298 -14.74 20.85 -3.67
C GLY A 298 -15.93 20.23 -2.94
N ASP A 299 -17.11 20.36 -3.54
CA ASP A 299 -18.37 19.87 -2.96
C ASP A 299 -18.77 18.49 -3.51
N ASP A 300 -18.09 17.99 -4.54
CA ASP A 300 -18.50 16.80 -5.29
C ASP A 300 -17.63 15.58 -5.08
N LEU A 301 -16.36 15.75 -4.68
CA LEU A 301 -15.42 14.65 -4.55
C LEU A 301 -15.04 14.40 -3.09
N PHE A 302 -15.49 13.27 -2.56
CA PHE A 302 -15.20 12.80 -1.21
C PHE A 302 -14.57 11.44 -1.25
N TRP A 303 -13.51 11.21 -0.45
CA TRP A 303 -12.92 9.89 -0.31
C TRP A 303 -12.32 9.68 1.08
N ASN A 304 -12.20 8.40 1.45
CA ASN A 304 -11.47 7.96 2.61
C ASN A 304 -10.22 7.20 2.15
N GLY A 305 -9.04 7.69 2.47
CA GLY A 305 -7.80 7.07 1.96
C GLY A 305 -6.60 7.99 1.99
N TYR A 306 -5.93 8.06 0.85
CA TYR A 306 -4.64 8.70 0.67
C TYR A 306 -4.63 9.57 -0.59
N LYS A 307 -3.55 10.32 -0.79
CA LYS A 307 -3.17 10.89 -2.08
C LYS A 307 -1.86 10.25 -2.54
N VAL A 308 -1.77 9.95 -3.82
CA VAL A 308 -0.51 9.63 -4.49
C VAL A 308 -0.11 10.79 -5.39
N HIS A 309 1.14 11.20 -5.29
CA HIS A 309 1.76 12.23 -6.12
C HIS A 309 2.69 11.51 -7.10
N LEU A 310 2.42 11.66 -8.39
CA LEU A 310 3.21 11.08 -9.46
C LEU A 310 4.00 12.21 -10.12
N THR A 311 5.31 12.05 -10.18
CA THR A 311 6.18 12.95 -10.95
C THR A 311 6.63 12.25 -12.21
N GLU A 312 6.42 12.88 -13.35
CA GLU A 312 6.84 12.37 -14.66
C GLU A 312 7.71 13.37 -15.40
N THR A 313 8.54 12.87 -16.31
CA THR A 313 9.25 13.69 -17.27
C THR A 313 8.29 14.27 -18.31
N CYS A 314 8.54 15.49 -18.78
CA CYS A 314 7.70 16.17 -19.78
C CYS A 314 8.53 17.00 -20.76
N ASP A 315 9.67 16.47 -21.18
CA ASP A 315 10.63 17.23 -21.98
C ASP A 315 10.19 17.49 -23.43
N HIS A 316 9.05 16.92 -23.87
CA HIS A 316 8.67 16.88 -25.27
C HIS A 316 7.32 17.55 -25.61
N ASP A 317 6.71 18.27 -24.67
CA ASP A 317 5.36 18.82 -24.88
C ASP A 317 5.34 20.20 -25.56
N ASP A 318 6.49 20.90 -25.79
CA ASP A 318 6.49 22.24 -26.34
C ASP A 318 7.54 22.45 -27.46
N GLU A 319 7.02 22.74 -28.64
CA GLU A 319 7.60 23.19 -29.92
C GLU A 319 8.28 22.15 -30.80
N PRO A 320 7.82 22.02 -32.05
CA PRO A 320 8.66 21.42 -33.10
C PRO A 320 9.85 22.36 -33.32
N ASP A 321 11.04 21.91 -32.91
CA ASP A 321 12.27 22.60 -33.27
C ASP A 321 12.46 22.58 -34.80
N THR A 322 12.12 23.69 -35.45
CA THR A 322 12.13 23.83 -36.92
C THR A 322 13.54 23.91 -37.50
N THR A 323 14.56 23.52 -36.73
CA THR A 323 15.99 23.72 -37.14
C THR A 323 16.80 22.45 -37.29
N THR A 324 16.22 21.23 -37.15
CA THR A 324 16.98 20.00 -37.42
C THR A 324 16.58 19.36 -38.73
N SER A 325 17.60 19.10 -39.55
CA SER A 325 17.54 18.45 -40.85
C SER A 325 16.95 17.01 -40.79
N ASP A 326 16.18 16.67 -41.81
CA ASP A 326 15.27 15.48 -41.99
C ASP A 326 15.85 14.07 -41.85
N ASP A 327 17.05 13.84 -41.36
CA ASP A 327 17.66 12.50 -41.39
C ASP A 327 17.91 11.83 -40.00
N ASP A 328 17.61 12.46 -38.89
CA ASP A 328 17.71 11.83 -37.57
C ASP A 328 16.54 12.24 -36.66
N ALA A 329 15.33 11.95 -37.11
CA ALA A 329 14.12 12.10 -36.27
C ALA A 329 14.15 11.00 -35.18
N SER A 330 14.99 11.22 -34.13
CA SER A 330 14.91 10.45 -32.91
C SER A 330 13.48 10.62 -32.35
N ARG A 331 12.76 9.51 -32.21
CA ARG A 331 11.47 9.52 -31.54
C ARG A 331 11.61 10.23 -30.21
N PRO A 332 10.72 11.18 -29.88
CA PRO A 332 10.77 11.84 -28.59
C PRO A 332 10.74 10.78 -27.47
N ALA A 333 11.60 10.95 -26.47
CA ALA A 333 11.63 10.02 -25.35
C ALA A 333 10.28 10.03 -24.65
N PRO A 334 9.75 8.88 -24.23
CA PRO A 334 8.44 8.79 -23.61
C PRO A 334 8.44 9.53 -22.26
N ASN A 335 7.30 10.11 -21.90
CA ASN A 335 7.12 10.58 -20.53
C ASN A 335 7.16 9.41 -19.55
N LEU A 336 8.04 9.48 -18.56
CA LEU A 336 8.29 8.40 -17.61
C LEU A 336 8.03 8.87 -16.19
N ILE A 337 7.34 8.05 -15.40
CA ILE A 337 7.17 8.31 -13.96
C ILE A 337 8.52 8.12 -13.27
N VAL A 338 9.02 9.16 -12.66
CA VAL A 338 10.34 9.21 -12.00
C VAL A 338 10.25 9.33 -10.48
N ASN A 339 9.07 9.65 -9.95
CA ASN A 339 8.82 9.65 -8.51
C ASN A 339 7.38 9.30 -8.18
N VAL A 340 7.21 8.55 -7.09
CA VAL A 340 5.92 8.23 -6.49
C VAL A 340 6.01 8.57 -5.00
N ALA A 341 5.13 9.47 -4.53
CA ALA A 341 5.05 9.81 -3.13
C ALA A 341 3.60 9.69 -2.64
N THR A 342 3.42 9.09 -1.47
CA THR A 342 2.09 8.94 -0.86
C THR A 342 1.98 9.84 0.37
N THR A 343 0.83 10.50 0.51
CA THR A 343 0.51 11.32 1.67
C THR A 343 -0.88 10.99 2.20
N ALA A 344 -1.15 11.38 3.46
CA ALA A 344 -2.52 11.32 3.96
C ALA A 344 -3.45 12.18 3.09
N ALA A 345 -4.68 11.74 2.88
CA ALA A 345 -5.65 12.42 2.01
C ALA A 345 -5.86 13.91 2.32
N THR A 346 -5.67 14.30 3.58
CA THR A 346 -5.85 15.68 4.08
C THR A 346 -4.65 16.60 3.85
N VAL A 347 -3.51 16.08 3.34
CA VAL A 347 -2.31 16.88 3.08
C VAL A 347 -2.50 17.70 1.80
N PRO A 348 -2.39 19.04 1.84
CA PRO A 348 -2.38 19.86 0.64
C PRO A 348 -1.17 19.56 -0.24
N ASP A 349 -1.35 19.54 -1.56
CA ASP A 349 -0.32 19.14 -2.51
C ASP A 349 0.96 19.99 -2.39
N VAL A 350 0.81 21.30 -2.14
CA VAL A 350 1.94 22.20 -1.93
C VAL A 350 2.83 21.78 -0.75
N LYS A 351 2.32 21.08 0.24
CA LYS A 351 3.11 20.58 1.37
C LYS A 351 3.91 19.32 1.04
N ALA A 352 3.52 18.58 0.01
CA ALA A 352 4.26 17.43 -0.48
C ALA A 352 5.49 17.83 -1.32
N THR A 353 5.53 19.04 -1.88
CA THR A 353 6.56 19.51 -2.80
C THR A 353 7.97 19.34 -2.23
N THR A 354 8.22 19.72 -0.96
CA THR A 354 9.55 19.62 -0.36
C THR A 354 10.05 18.18 -0.28
N SER A 355 9.20 17.24 0.16
CA SER A 355 9.59 15.83 0.24
C SER A 355 9.78 15.21 -1.15
N ILE A 356 8.95 15.58 -2.11
CA ILE A 356 9.09 15.14 -3.51
C ILE A 356 10.41 15.62 -4.11
N HIS A 357 10.75 16.89 -3.92
CA HIS A 357 12.03 17.43 -4.39
C HIS A 357 13.24 16.76 -3.71
N GLN A 358 13.13 16.47 -2.43
CA GLN A 358 14.17 15.71 -1.72
C GLN A 358 14.35 14.32 -2.33
N GLN A 359 13.26 13.56 -2.55
CA GLN A 359 13.32 12.24 -3.17
C GLN A 359 13.93 12.30 -4.58
N LEU A 360 13.54 13.27 -5.40
CA LEU A 360 14.10 13.47 -6.73
C LEU A 360 15.60 13.82 -6.68
N HIS A 361 16.01 14.62 -5.71
CA HIS A 361 17.42 14.94 -5.49
C HIS A 361 18.23 13.71 -5.08
N GLU A 362 17.72 12.89 -4.16
CA GLU A 362 18.35 11.64 -3.72
C GLU A 362 18.51 10.64 -4.88
N ARG A 363 17.58 10.64 -5.83
CA ARG A 363 17.67 9.87 -7.09
C ARG A 363 18.56 10.51 -8.16
N GLY A 364 19.12 11.69 -7.92
CA GLY A 364 19.96 12.40 -8.89
C GLY A 364 19.19 13.00 -10.07
N LEU A 365 17.87 13.14 -9.97
CA LEU A 365 16.99 13.61 -11.05
C LEU A 365 16.72 15.13 -11.02
N LEU A 366 17.10 15.82 -9.95
CA LEU A 366 17.13 17.29 -9.91
C LEU A 366 18.52 17.81 -10.21
N ARG A 367 18.64 18.89 -11.01
CA ARG A 367 19.89 19.64 -11.11
C ARG A 367 20.26 20.21 -9.75
N ARG A 368 21.51 20.07 -9.32
CA ARG A 368 22.02 20.84 -8.20
C ARG A 368 21.84 22.33 -8.56
N ALA A 369 21.08 23.05 -7.71
CA ALA A 369 21.08 24.52 -7.84
C ALA A 369 22.54 24.98 -7.86
N ALA A 370 22.91 25.70 -8.90
CA ALA A 370 24.22 26.35 -8.93
C ALA A 370 24.30 27.17 -7.65
N ARG A 371 25.29 26.89 -6.79
CA ARG A 371 25.57 27.76 -5.66
C ARG A 371 26.02 29.10 -6.26
N ALA A 372 25.17 30.12 -6.10
CA ALA A 372 25.53 31.51 -6.37
C ALA A 372 26.56 31.98 -5.33
#